data_b4dada5f3e2b7de60b460a6ca7a66ea0
#
_entry.id   b4dada5f3e2b7de60b460a6ca7a66ea0
#
_cell.length_a   1.000
_cell.length_b   1.000
_cell.length_c   1.000
_cell.angle_alpha   90.00
_cell.angle_beta   90.00
_cell.angle_gamma   90.00
#
_symmetry.space_group_name_H-M   'P 1'
#
loop_
_entity.id
_entity.type
_entity.pdbx_description
1 polymer ?
#
loop_
_entity_poly.entity_id
_entity_poly.type
_entity_poly.pdbx_seq_one_letter_code
_entity_poly.pdbx_strand_id
1 'polypeptide(L)'
;MELDSLSYFQIKQFLNQNTFTSIEIIKSDISVYLELPNSYESYLNELSKKNRHELKRKKRIFEERFGETVFEKSKDSEIFNKFVSLHKKSLGEKGEYMTQAVEEFYSSLLKQENWYIYYIIKDDSMVSSAFVYESETVDYLFNSCRDHTLDEFNTGTYLNDKLLQNSINNKKQYFDFLKGEEKYKFNFGGKVHQLYDLRIKV
;
A
#
# COMPACT_ATOMS: atom_id res chain seq x y z
N MET A 1 -27.40 5.84 7.30
CA MET A 1 -26.23 5.07 6.82
C MET A 1 -25.05 6.01 6.74
N GLU A 2 -23.88 5.56 7.18
CA GLU A 2 -22.63 6.31 7.03
C GLU A 2 -21.69 5.52 6.12
N LEU A 3 -20.99 6.21 5.22
CA LEU A 3 -19.96 5.67 4.36
C LEU A 3 -18.72 6.54 4.53
N ASP A 4 -17.59 5.91 4.85
CA ASP A 4 -16.36 6.60 5.21
C ASP A 4 -15.31 6.55 4.11
N SER A 5 -14.46 7.57 4.08
CA SER A 5 -13.22 7.60 3.29
C SER A 5 -13.42 7.37 1.79
N LEU A 6 -14.46 7.96 1.21
CA LEU A 6 -14.76 7.88 -0.22
C LEU A 6 -14.03 8.96 -1.02
N SER A 7 -13.51 8.60 -2.20
CA SER A 7 -13.08 9.58 -3.18
C SER A 7 -14.29 10.32 -3.79
N TYR A 8 -14.09 11.53 -4.30
CA TYR A 8 -15.14 12.29 -4.98
C TYR A 8 -15.78 11.51 -6.14
N PHE A 9 -14.99 10.70 -6.84
CA PHE A 9 -15.49 9.86 -7.93
C PHE A 9 -16.45 8.77 -7.41
N GLN A 10 -16.11 8.08 -6.33
CA GLN A 10 -16.96 7.06 -5.71
C GLN A 10 -18.27 7.68 -5.21
N ILE A 11 -18.21 8.86 -4.58
CA ILE A 11 -19.42 9.61 -4.17
C ILE A 11 -20.30 9.88 -5.37
N LYS A 12 -19.76 10.43 -6.45
CA LYS A 12 -20.51 10.77 -7.65
C LYS A 12 -21.18 9.53 -8.28
N GLN A 13 -20.48 8.42 -8.32
CA GLN A 13 -21.02 7.16 -8.81
C GLN A 13 -22.16 6.65 -7.92
N PHE A 14 -21.98 6.69 -6.60
CA PHE A 14 -22.99 6.28 -5.62
C PHE A 14 -24.24 7.14 -5.71
N LEU A 15 -24.12 8.46 -5.83
CA LEU A 15 -25.24 9.39 -5.94
C LEU A 15 -26.04 9.19 -7.23
N ASN A 16 -25.39 8.83 -8.32
CA ASN A 16 -26.07 8.59 -9.61
C ASN A 16 -26.92 7.30 -9.60
N GLN A 17 -26.69 6.38 -8.67
CA GLN A 17 -27.35 5.07 -8.62
C GLN A 17 -28.49 5.01 -7.60
N ASN A 18 -28.63 6.01 -6.73
CA ASN A 18 -29.54 5.96 -5.59
C ASN A 18 -30.26 7.29 -5.39
N THR A 19 -31.47 7.22 -4.82
CA THR A 19 -32.26 8.39 -4.39
C THR A 19 -32.30 8.48 -2.87
N PHE A 20 -32.14 9.68 -2.33
CA PHE A 20 -32.05 9.90 -0.89
C PHE A 20 -32.90 11.10 -0.44
N THR A 21 -33.35 11.08 0.81
CA THR A 21 -34.08 12.21 1.41
C THR A 21 -33.12 13.36 1.74
N SER A 22 -31.95 13.06 2.27
CA SER A 22 -30.90 14.05 2.49
C SER A 22 -29.52 13.39 2.51
N ILE A 23 -28.50 14.13 2.06
CA ILE A 23 -27.11 13.71 2.05
C ILE A 23 -26.24 14.85 2.59
N GLU A 24 -25.37 14.50 3.53
CA GLU A 24 -24.32 15.40 4.01
C GLU A 24 -22.98 14.84 3.55
N ILE A 25 -22.17 15.63 2.87
CA ILE A 25 -20.82 15.31 2.40
C ILE A 25 -19.82 16.05 3.27
N ILE A 26 -19.01 15.34 4.02
CA ILE A 26 -18.06 15.90 4.98
C ILE A 26 -16.66 15.58 4.49
N LYS A 27 -15.79 16.61 4.39
CA LYS A 27 -14.37 16.36 4.16
C LYS A 27 -13.82 15.57 5.35
N SER A 28 -13.15 14.45 5.06
CA SER A 28 -12.51 13.64 6.09
C SER A 28 -10.99 13.67 5.92
N ASP A 29 -10.41 12.61 5.51
CA ASP A 29 -8.97 12.43 5.42
C ASP A 29 -8.44 12.66 4.00
N ILE A 30 -7.18 12.36 3.78
CA ILE A 30 -6.59 12.31 2.44
C ILE A 30 -6.08 10.91 2.13
N SER A 31 -6.03 10.58 0.84
CA SER A 31 -5.28 9.45 0.28
C SER A 31 -4.11 9.97 -0.55
N VAL A 32 -3.07 9.16 -0.65
CA VAL A 32 -1.88 9.50 -1.44
C VAL A 32 -1.70 8.46 -2.53
N TYR A 33 -1.68 8.90 -3.77
CA TYR A 33 -1.55 8.06 -4.96
C TYR A 33 -0.43 8.52 -5.89
N LEU A 34 -0.03 7.64 -6.78
CA LEU A 34 0.88 7.91 -7.90
C LEU A 34 0.17 7.65 -9.23
N GLU A 35 0.34 8.55 -10.19
CA GLU A 35 0.15 8.23 -11.60
C GLU A 35 1.40 7.51 -12.09
N LEU A 36 1.24 6.35 -12.69
CA LEU A 36 2.36 5.53 -13.10
C LEU A 36 2.71 5.78 -14.57
N PRO A 37 3.96 6.13 -14.89
CA PRO A 37 4.41 6.24 -16.27
C PRO A 37 4.65 4.87 -16.91
N ASN A 38 4.91 4.86 -18.19
CA ASN A 38 5.09 3.63 -18.97
C ASN A 38 6.35 2.82 -18.63
N SER A 39 7.33 3.42 -17.93
CA SER A 39 8.56 2.76 -17.53
C SER A 39 9.05 3.22 -16.16
N TYR A 40 9.78 2.34 -15.49
CA TYR A 40 10.41 2.68 -14.21
C TYR A 40 11.48 3.77 -14.35
N GLU A 41 12.16 3.85 -15.49
CA GLU A 41 13.11 4.93 -15.75
C GLU A 41 12.40 6.29 -15.82
N SER A 42 11.27 6.36 -16.54
CA SER A 42 10.43 7.56 -16.59
C SER A 42 9.96 7.95 -15.19
N TYR A 43 9.50 7.00 -14.38
CA TYR A 43 9.13 7.25 -12.99
C TYR A 43 10.28 7.89 -12.19
N LEU A 44 11.47 7.33 -12.27
CA LEU A 44 12.64 7.90 -11.59
C LEU A 44 12.95 9.33 -12.06
N ASN A 45 12.74 9.63 -13.34
CA ASN A 45 12.99 10.96 -13.91
C ASN A 45 11.95 12.00 -13.46
N GLU A 46 10.72 11.60 -13.18
CA GLU A 46 9.67 12.46 -12.63
C GLU A 46 9.88 12.82 -11.16
N LEU A 47 10.62 11.98 -10.40
CA LEU A 47 10.97 12.30 -9.03
C LEU A 47 11.87 13.54 -8.95
N SER A 48 11.68 14.34 -7.90
CA SER A 48 12.63 15.41 -7.58
C SER A 48 14.05 14.84 -7.48
N LYS A 49 15.07 15.65 -7.82
CA LYS A 49 16.49 15.24 -7.73
C LYS A 49 16.83 14.67 -6.35
N LYS A 50 16.30 15.28 -5.28
CA LYS A 50 16.49 14.84 -3.89
C LYS A 50 15.88 13.45 -3.67
N ASN A 51 14.62 13.26 -4.01
CA ASN A 51 13.90 12.00 -3.77
C ASN A 51 14.50 10.87 -4.59
N ARG A 52 14.82 11.11 -5.87
CA ARG A 52 15.48 10.14 -6.73
C ARG A 52 16.84 9.70 -6.20
N HIS A 53 17.66 10.64 -5.73
CA HIS A 53 18.97 10.34 -5.14
C HIS A 53 18.82 9.51 -3.86
N GLU A 54 17.88 9.90 -2.99
CA GLU A 54 17.63 9.22 -1.73
C GLU A 54 17.08 7.80 -1.95
N LEU A 55 16.17 7.61 -2.91
CA LEU A 55 15.66 6.28 -3.26
C LEU A 55 16.79 5.38 -3.75
N LYS A 56 17.64 5.87 -4.67
CA LYS A 56 18.80 5.10 -5.17
C LYS A 56 19.79 4.76 -4.04
N ARG A 57 20.04 5.69 -3.12
CA ARG A 57 20.92 5.45 -1.96
C ARG A 57 20.36 4.35 -1.05
N LYS A 58 19.06 4.41 -0.74
CA LYS A 58 18.40 3.42 0.12
C LYS A 58 18.37 2.03 -0.52
N LYS A 59 18.10 1.95 -1.81
CA LYS A 59 18.19 0.69 -2.56
C LYS A 59 19.56 0.08 -2.47
N ARG A 60 20.61 0.87 -2.72
CA ARG A 60 22.00 0.39 -2.65
C ARG A 60 22.33 -0.15 -1.26
N ILE A 61 21.94 0.54 -0.16
CA ILE A 61 22.16 0.06 1.22
C ILE A 61 21.49 -1.31 1.43
N PHE A 62 20.27 -1.48 0.94
CA PHE A 62 19.57 -2.76 1.03
C PHE A 62 20.31 -3.85 0.24
N GLU A 63 20.65 -3.58 -1.01
CA GLU A 63 21.32 -4.53 -1.92
C GLU A 63 22.73 -4.91 -1.44
N GLU A 64 23.49 -3.96 -0.90
CA GLU A 64 24.80 -4.22 -0.28
C GLU A 64 24.68 -5.14 0.97
N ARG A 65 23.61 -5.00 1.76
CA ARG A 65 23.40 -5.79 2.98
C ARG A 65 22.88 -7.21 2.68
N PHE A 66 21.91 -7.32 1.77
CA PHE A 66 21.16 -8.57 1.58
C PHE A 66 21.54 -9.32 0.30
N GLY A 67 22.16 -8.64 -0.69
CA GLY A 67 22.45 -9.25 -1.99
C GLY A 67 21.17 -9.69 -2.71
N GLU A 68 21.19 -10.90 -3.26
CA GLU A 68 20.00 -11.47 -3.87
C GLU A 68 18.92 -11.74 -2.84
N THR A 69 17.71 -11.28 -3.11
CA THR A 69 16.50 -11.50 -2.33
C THR A 69 15.37 -11.94 -3.23
N VAL A 70 14.44 -12.71 -2.69
CA VAL A 70 13.22 -13.11 -3.39
C VAL A 70 12.14 -12.06 -3.15
N PHE A 71 11.61 -11.50 -4.25
CA PHE A 71 10.41 -10.65 -4.23
C PHE A 71 9.30 -11.36 -5.00
N GLU A 72 8.28 -11.78 -4.29
CA GLU A 72 7.17 -12.55 -4.85
C GLU A 72 5.82 -12.11 -4.27
N LYS A 73 4.74 -12.67 -4.83
CA LYS A 73 3.40 -12.58 -4.26
C LYS A 73 2.79 -13.96 -4.07
N SER A 74 1.97 -14.09 -3.02
CA SER A 74 1.27 -15.34 -2.70
C SER A 74 -0.08 -15.09 -2.04
N LYS A 75 -0.92 -16.14 -2.05
CA LYS A 75 -2.15 -16.27 -1.24
C LYS A 75 -2.03 -17.40 -0.22
N ASP A 76 -0.86 -18.01 -0.10
CA ASP A 76 -0.66 -19.19 0.74
C ASP A 76 -0.79 -18.87 2.21
N SER A 77 -1.37 -19.80 2.96
CA SER A 77 -1.57 -19.65 4.40
C SER A 77 -0.26 -19.53 5.17
N GLU A 78 0.82 -20.18 4.72
CA GLU A 78 2.14 -20.05 5.34
C GLU A 78 2.67 -18.62 5.22
N ILE A 79 2.57 -18.03 4.02
CA ILE A 79 2.98 -16.64 3.77
C ILE A 79 2.08 -15.67 4.55
N PHE A 80 0.77 -15.95 4.64
CA PHE A 80 -0.13 -15.17 5.47
C PHE A 80 0.28 -15.19 6.95
N ASN A 81 0.60 -16.35 7.49
CA ASN A 81 1.05 -16.49 8.88
C ASN A 81 2.37 -15.74 9.12
N LYS A 82 3.31 -15.76 8.17
CA LYS A 82 4.55 -14.96 8.22
C LYS A 82 4.26 -13.46 8.21
N PHE A 83 3.34 -13.00 7.34
CA PHE A 83 2.88 -11.60 7.30
C PHE A 83 2.28 -11.17 8.63
N VAL A 84 1.33 -11.93 9.20
CA VAL A 84 0.69 -11.64 10.48
C VAL A 84 1.72 -11.59 11.61
N SER A 85 2.62 -12.58 11.66
CA SER A 85 3.69 -12.63 12.66
C SER A 85 4.61 -11.40 12.58
N LEU A 86 5.01 -11.01 11.36
CA LEU A 86 5.84 -9.84 11.14
C LEU A 86 5.10 -8.56 11.50
N HIS A 87 3.80 -8.47 11.19
CA HIS A 87 2.98 -7.32 11.53
C HIS A 87 2.82 -7.14 13.05
N LYS A 88 2.55 -8.23 13.78
CA LYS A 88 2.45 -8.22 15.26
C LYS A 88 3.75 -7.80 15.95
N LYS A 89 4.89 -7.98 15.31
CA LYS A 89 6.21 -7.51 15.79
C LYS A 89 6.45 -6.01 15.52
N SER A 90 5.55 -5.33 14.79
CA SER A 90 5.66 -3.90 14.56
C SER A 90 5.53 -3.11 15.85
N LEU A 91 6.24 -1.98 15.94
CA LEU A 91 6.25 -1.14 17.14
C LEU A 91 4.96 -0.32 17.27
N GLY A 92 4.51 -0.13 18.53
CA GLY A 92 3.38 0.71 18.89
C GLY A 92 2.05 0.21 18.33
N GLU A 93 1.12 1.13 18.11
CA GLU A 93 -0.25 0.87 17.63
C GLU A 93 -0.33 -0.03 16.40
N LYS A 94 0.67 -0.01 15.55
CA LYS A 94 0.71 -0.84 14.34
C LYS A 94 0.76 -2.33 14.66
N GLY A 95 1.53 -2.75 15.66
CA GLY A 95 1.57 -4.14 16.11
C GLY A 95 0.28 -4.56 16.80
N GLU A 96 -0.27 -3.65 17.60
CA GLU A 96 -1.54 -3.87 18.34
C GLU A 96 -2.75 -3.93 17.41
N TYR A 97 -2.69 -3.26 16.25
CA TYR A 97 -3.76 -3.28 15.25
C TYR A 97 -4.08 -4.69 14.74
N MET A 98 -3.09 -5.60 14.66
CA MET A 98 -3.28 -6.96 14.15
C MET A 98 -3.90 -7.87 15.22
N THR A 99 -5.12 -7.53 15.64
CA THR A 99 -5.95 -8.37 16.53
C THR A 99 -6.45 -9.62 15.80
N GLN A 100 -6.98 -10.58 16.54
CA GLN A 100 -7.58 -11.78 15.94
C GLN A 100 -8.68 -11.45 14.93
N ALA A 101 -9.55 -10.49 15.22
CA ALA A 101 -10.64 -10.08 14.32
C ALA A 101 -10.07 -9.48 13.01
N VAL A 102 -9.00 -8.68 13.10
CA VAL A 102 -8.32 -8.12 11.93
C VAL A 102 -7.64 -9.23 11.12
N GLU A 103 -7.00 -10.19 11.77
CA GLU A 103 -6.38 -11.36 11.13
C GLU A 103 -7.42 -12.18 10.36
N GLU A 104 -8.56 -12.50 10.97
CA GLU A 104 -9.69 -13.19 10.33
C GLU A 104 -10.23 -12.39 9.12
N PHE A 105 -10.35 -11.08 9.26
CA PHE A 105 -10.76 -10.18 8.16
C PHE A 105 -9.77 -10.25 6.99
N TYR A 106 -8.46 -10.11 7.24
CA TYR A 106 -7.43 -10.21 6.18
C TYR A 106 -7.41 -11.60 5.53
N SER A 107 -7.57 -12.66 6.33
CA SER A 107 -7.70 -14.02 5.81
C SER A 107 -8.90 -14.17 4.90
N SER A 108 -10.02 -13.52 5.21
CA SER A 108 -11.23 -13.53 4.36
C SER A 108 -11.01 -12.79 3.04
N LEU A 109 -10.32 -11.64 3.07
CA LEU A 109 -9.95 -10.89 1.87
C LEU A 109 -9.01 -11.69 0.97
N LEU A 110 -8.03 -12.37 1.55
CA LEU A 110 -7.04 -13.15 0.78
C LEU A 110 -7.66 -14.30 -0.03
N LYS A 111 -8.84 -14.80 0.39
CA LYS A 111 -9.61 -15.81 -0.35
C LYS A 111 -10.33 -15.24 -1.58
N GLN A 112 -10.51 -13.93 -1.64
CA GLN A 112 -11.13 -13.25 -2.76
C GLN A 112 -10.12 -13.06 -3.90
N GLU A 113 -10.63 -12.81 -5.11
CA GLU A 113 -9.80 -12.45 -6.25
C GLU A 113 -9.05 -11.14 -5.98
N ASN A 114 -7.91 -10.99 -6.64
CA ASN A 114 -7.13 -9.75 -6.67
C ASN A 114 -6.49 -9.29 -5.34
N TRP A 115 -6.60 -10.03 -4.26
CA TRP A 115 -5.89 -9.78 -3.02
C TRP A 115 -4.65 -10.67 -2.93
N TYR A 116 -3.50 -10.06 -2.61
CA TYR A 116 -2.21 -10.75 -2.53
C TYR A 116 -1.35 -10.22 -1.39
N ILE A 117 -0.47 -11.09 -0.91
CA ILE A 117 0.63 -10.70 -0.05
C ILE A 117 1.88 -10.66 -0.91
N TYR A 118 2.46 -9.46 -1.05
CA TYR A 118 3.79 -9.27 -1.59
C TYR A 118 4.81 -9.33 -0.46
N TYR A 119 5.95 -9.93 -0.71
CA TYR A 119 6.94 -10.10 0.33
C TYR A 119 8.37 -10.13 -0.21
N ILE A 120 9.30 -9.83 0.67
CA ILE A 120 10.73 -9.99 0.43
C ILE A 120 11.26 -10.98 1.47
N ILE A 121 11.87 -12.05 0.98
CA ILE A 121 12.55 -13.08 1.80
C ILE A 121 14.05 -13.01 1.55
N LYS A 122 14.80 -13.15 2.64
CA LYS A 122 16.24 -13.41 2.66
C LYS A 122 16.52 -14.52 3.64
N ASP A 123 17.21 -15.58 3.19
CA ASP A 123 17.61 -16.72 4.02
C ASP A 123 16.42 -17.28 4.85
N ASP A 124 15.30 -17.57 4.17
CA ASP A 124 14.02 -18.05 4.73
C ASP A 124 13.29 -17.07 5.67
N SER A 125 13.86 -15.90 5.92
CA SER A 125 13.25 -14.89 6.78
C SER A 125 12.54 -13.81 5.96
N MET A 126 11.28 -13.55 6.28
CA MET A 126 10.52 -12.43 5.69
C MET A 126 11.00 -11.11 6.31
N VAL A 127 11.66 -10.27 5.51
CA VAL A 127 12.22 -8.97 5.96
C VAL A 127 11.23 -7.82 5.81
N SER A 128 10.32 -7.90 4.85
CA SER A 128 9.21 -6.96 4.66
C SER A 128 8.09 -7.58 3.84
N SER A 129 6.86 -7.08 4.04
CA SER A 129 5.69 -7.60 3.35
C SER A 129 4.60 -6.55 3.22
N ALA A 130 3.74 -6.71 2.21
CA ALA A 130 2.62 -5.84 1.91
C ALA A 130 1.37 -6.64 1.55
N PHE A 131 0.21 -6.20 2.04
CA PHE A 131 -1.09 -6.69 1.64
C PHE A 131 -1.65 -5.74 0.59
N VAL A 132 -1.90 -6.24 -0.62
CA VAL A 132 -2.21 -5.43 -1.81
C VAL A 132 -3.48 -5.94 -2.46
N TYR A 133 -4.34 -5.00 -2.87
CA TYR A 133 -5.45 -5.28 -3.78
C TYR A 133 -5.08 -4.80 -5.19
N GLU A 134 -5.17 -5.68 -6.17
CA GLU A 134 -4.87 -5.40 -7.57
C GLU A 134 -6.16 -5.24 -8.37
N SER A 135 -6.56 -4.03 -8.73
CA SER A 135 -7.59 -3.84 -9.73
C SER A 135 -7.01 -3.90 -11.14
N GLU A 136 -7.83 -3.76 -12.16
CA GLU A 136 -7.37 -3.73 -13.56
C GLU A 136 -6.34 -2.61 -13.79
N THR A 137 -6.60 -1.43 -13.25
CA THR A 137 -5.79 -0.22 -13.52
C THR A 137 -5.04 0.33 -12.32
N VAL A 138 -5.32 -0.13 -11.10
CA VAL A 138 -4.77 0.41 -9.85
C VAL A 138 -4.32 -0.72 -8.94
N ASP A 139 -3.14 -0.58 -8.37
CA ASP A 139 -2.72 -1.39 -7.23
C ASP A 139 -2.84 -0.56 -5.95
N TYR A 140 -3.50 -1.11 -4.92
CA TYR A 140 -3.76 -0.47 -3.64
C TYR A 140 -2.91 -1.10 -2.54
N LEU A 141 -2.04 -0.33 -1.92
CA LEU A 141 -1.24 -0.75 -0.78
C LEU A 141 -2.09 -0.71 0.49
N PHE A 142 -2.80 -1.81 0.78
CA PHE A 142 -3.76 -1.85 1.88
C PHE A 142 -3.08 -1.83 3.26
N ASN A 143 -2.00 -2.59 3.42
CA ASN A 143 -1.17 -2.60 4.61
C ASN A 143 0.23 -3.10 4.28
N SER A 144 1.21 -2.76 5.12
CA SER A 144 2.57 -3.26 4.97
C SER A 144 3.25 -3.41 6.32
N CYS A 145 4.18 -4.33 6.44
CA CYS A 145 5.00 -4.52 7.63
C CYS A 145 6.44 -4.82 7.24
N ARG A 146 7.34 -4.66 8.21
CA ARG A 146 8.76 -4.94 8.04
C ARG A 146 9.40 -5.36 9.36
N ASP A 147 10.52 -6.00 9.29
CA ASP A 147 11.34 -6.26 10.46
C ASP A 147 12.02 -4.96 10.90
N HIS A 148 11.59 -4.43 12.04
CA HIS A 148 12.10 -3.17 12.59
C HIS A 148 13.55 -3.28 13.07
N THR A 149 14.05 -4.48 13.35
CA THR A 149 15.48 -4.68 13.68
C THR A 149 16.39 -4.42 12.46
N LEU A 150 15.80 -4.32 11.27
CA LEU A 150 16.45 -4.09 9.99
C LEU A 150 16.17 -2.69 9.41
N ASP A 151 15.63 -1.76 10.19
CA ASP A 151 15.22 -0.43 9.71
C ASP A 151 16.38 0.37 9.09
N GLU A 152 17.60 0.22 9.58
CA GLU A 152 18.80 0.85 9.02
C GLU A 152 19.05 0.46 7.54
N PHE A 153 18.58 -0.72 7.12
CA PHE A 153 18.72 -1.23 5.75
C PHE A 153 17.56 -0.86 4.83
N ASN A 154 16.61 -0.05 5.31
CA ASN A 154 15.50 0.49 4.50
C ASN A 154 14.59 -0.55 3.85
N THR A 155 14.33 -1.67 4.51
CA THR A 155 13.56 -2.81 3.99
C THR A 155 12.16 -2.41 3.48
N GLY A 156 11.44 -1.52 4.19
CA GLY A 156 10.15 -1.00 3.75
C GLY A 156 10.23 -0.10 2.52
N THR A 157 11.29 0.70 2.39
CA THR A 157 11.50 1.51 1.17
C THR A 157 11.78 0.62 -0.03
N TYR A 158 12.59 -0.42 0.15
CA TYR A 158 12.91 -1.37 -0.91
C TYR A 158 11.67 -2.15 -1.36
N LEU A 159 10.83 -2.60 -0.43
CA LEU A 159 9.56 -3.25 -0.75
C LEU A 159 8.66 -2.34 -1.60
N ASN A 160 8.45 -1.08 -1.16
CA ASN A 160 7.60 -0.14 -1.91
C ASN A 160 8.16 0.16 -3.31
N ASP A 161 9.48 0.26 -3.45
CA ASP A 161 10.11 0.41 -4.76
C ASP A 161 9.87 -0.80 -5.66
N LYS A 162 9.95 -2.02 -5.13
CA LYS A 162 9.65 -3.25 -5.88
C LYS A 162 8.18 -3.34 -6.28
N LEU A 163 7.26 -2.95 -5.38
CA LEU A 163 5.82 -2.89 -5.69
C LEU A 163 5.56 -1.91 -6.85
N LEU A 164 6.13 -0.71 -6.82
CA LEU A 164 5.99 0.27 -7.89
C LEU A 164 6.55 -0.23 -9.23
N GLN A 165 7.74 -0.85 -9.21
CA GLN A 165 8.30 -1.49 -10.42
C GLN A 165 7.36 -2.56 -10.98
N ASN A 166 6.80 -3.40 -10.10
CA ASN A 166 5.85 -4.44 -10.49
C ASN A 166 4.58 -3.83 -11.10
N SER A 167 4.00 -2.81 -10.48
CA SER A 167 2.80 -2.14 -10.99
C SER A 167 3.04 -1.50 -12.35
N ILE A 168 4.19 -0.83 -12.56
CA ILE A 168 4.57 -0.24 -13.84
C ILE A 168 4.75 -1.33 -14.91
N ASN A 169 5.43 -2.44 -14.58
CA ASN A 169 5.63 -3.56 -15.50
C ASN A 169 4.31 -4.22 -15.91
N ASN A 170 3.35 -4.29 -14.98
CA ASN A 170 1.98 -4.79 -15.22
C ASN A 170 1.05 -3.75 -15.87
N LYS A 171 1.60 -2.59 -16.29
CA LYS A 171 0.84 -1.52 -16.99
C LYS A 171 -0.31 -0.94 -16.19
N LYS A 172 -0.20 -0.94 -14.87
CA LYS A 172 -1.13 -0.20 -14.02
C LYS A 172 -1.01 1.29 -14.29
N GLN A 173 -2.14 2.00 -14.21
CA GLN A 173 -2.18 3.45 -14.40
C GLN A 173 -1.87 4.20 -13.09
N TYR A 174 -2.23 3.59 -11.96
CA TYR A 174 -2.07 4.21 -10.64
C TYR A 174 -1.55 3.20 -9.62
N PHE A 175 -0.85 3.74 -8.62
CA PHE A 175 -0.53 3.06 -7.37
C PHE A 175 -1.05 3.91 -6.23
N ASP A 176 -1.93 3.36 -5.39
CA ASP A 176 -2.55 4.09 -4.29
C ASP A 176 -2.01 3.58 -2.94
N PHE A 177 -1.36 4.47 -2.21
CA PHE A 177 -0.88 4.20 -0.84
C PHE A 177 -1.99 4.25 0.20
N LEU A 178 -3.22 4.55 -0.22
CA LEU A 178 -4.39 4.75 0.62
C LEU A 178 -4.24 5.88 1.65
N LYS A 179 -5.15 5.89 2.62
CA LYS A 179 -5.32 6.91 3.64
C LYS A 179 -4.02 7.21 4.40
N GLY A 180 -3.81 8.50 4.73
CA GLY A 180 -2.73 8.99 5.59
C GLY A 180 -1.66 9.82 4.89
N GLU A 181 -0.99 10.66 5.67
CA GLU A 181 -0.03 11.68 5.22
C GLU A 181 1.43 11.28 5.49
N GLU A 182 1.73 9.99 5.57
CA GLU A 182 3.07 9.56 5.92
C GLU A 182 4.09 10.04 4.90
N LYS A 183 5.11 10.67 5.41
CA LYS A 183 6.18 11.34 4.63
C LYS A 183 6.78 10.45 3.53
N TYR A 184 6.86 9.14 3.75
CA TYR A 184 7.45 8.25 2.76
C TYR A 184 6.64 8.23 1.45
N LYS A 185 5.31 8.34 1.49
CA LYS A 185 4.43 8.37 0.32
C LYS A 185 4.82 9.52 -0.62
N PHE A 186 5.09 10.69 -0.05
CA PHE A 186 5.54 11.88 -0.80
C PHE A 186 6.98 11.75 -1.30
N ASN A 187 7.83 11.01 -0.60
CA ASN A 187 9.19 10.73 -1.09
C ASN A 187 9.18 9.88 -2.36
N PHE A 188 8.15 9.06 -2.55
CA PHE A 188 7.90 8.33 -3.80
C PHE A 188 7.20 9.18 -4.88
N GLY A 189 6.94 10.48 -4.64
CA GLY A 189 6.29 11.39 -5.58
C GLY A 189 4.77 11.40 -5.47
N GLY A 190 4.22 10.90 -4.36
CA GLY A 190 2.78 10.81 -4.13
C GLY A 190 2.06 12.15 -4.23
N LYS A 191 0.89 12.13 -4.85
CA LYS A 191 -0.08 13.23 -4.96
C LYS A 191 -1.24 12.96 -4.02
N VAL A 192 -1.83 14.03 -3.49
CA VAL A 192 -2.96 13.96 -2.56
C VAL A 192 -4.28 13.98 -3.31
N HIS A 193 -5.23 13.15 -2.91
CA HIS A 193 -6.63 13.42 -3.15
C HIS A 193 -7.44 13.44 -1.85
N GLN A 194 -8.43 14.34 -1.81
CA GLN A 194 -9.32 14.50 -0.67
C GLN A 194 -10.29 13.33 -0.56
N LEU A 195 -10.44 12.78 0.63
CA LEU A 195 -11.47 11.81 0.98
C LEU A 195 -12.65 12.50 1.68
N TYR A 196 -13.81 11.87 1.61
CA TYR A 196 -15.05 12.39 2.16
C TYR A 196 -15.83 11.27 2.85
N ASP A 197 -16.57 11.66 3.88
CA ASP A 197 -17.55 10.80 4.53
C ASP A 197 -18.96 11.23 4.10
N LEU A 198 -19.83 10.26 3.88
CA LEU A 198 -21.24 10.51 3.55
C LEU A 198 -22.14 10.11 4.72
N ARG A 199 -22.96 11.05 5.17
CA ARG A 199 -24.08 10.78 6.06
C ARG A 199 -25.38 10.84 5.28
N ILE A 200 -26.10 9.74 5.26
CA ILE A 200 -27.26 9.52 4.40
C ILE A 200 -28.48 9.25 5.26
N LYS A 201 -29.55 9.99 5.01
CA LYS A 201 -30.89 9.67 5.50
C LYS A 201 -31.72 9.12 4.34
N VAL A 202 -32.26 7.95 4.52
CA VAL A 202 -33.16 7.26 3.58
C VAL A 202 -34.59 7.67 3.87
#